data_bda527def8b69ab99ef1a0f177843f27
#
_entry.id   bda527def8b69ab99ef1a0f177843f27
#
_cell.length_a   1.000
_cell.length_b   1.000
_cell.length_c   1.000
_cell.angle_alpha   90.00
_cell.angle_beta   90.00
_cell.angle_gamma   90.00
#
_symmetry.space_group_name_H-M   'P 1'
#
loop_
_entity.id
_entity.type
_entity.pdbx_description
1 polymer ?
#
loop_
_entity_poly.entity_id
_entity_poly.type
_entity_poly.pdbx_seq_one_letter_code
_entity_poly.pdbx_strand_id
1 'polypeptide(L)'
;MIKKKRIIAIHLPQFHPFKENDEWWGKGFTEWTNVTKAKPRYEGHYEPHLPSDTGFYDLRLPEARQLQAELAAEYGIYGFCYYHYWFNGKQLMERPVNEILSSGDPDFPFMLCWANENWARNWDGGFTDVLIKQDYSHEDDIEHMRWLCKNVFPDKRYIRVDGKPVFAVYRVALFPDFKETVKTWRKVAKEEFGMELYLMETMFPGDPTHTEVTPEVDAAMDFQPLGAMISGLPMVPVKSLNPEEPDEAKPTVYNYSQYVDYSCGTELPYKCYPCVSPGFDNSPRRIGRTFLSFTECTPKNFGRWLYNALCRKCDFTCAEENFVFINAWNEWAEGNHIEPDQKWGRGYLEEIKKIIDKYERYGIPQNYESERCRVFDNLMKEVGGIDKKKQEMKQYYSACKSKIKNPNISFKDAFDEIRKYKCYFSIQTTIKLYYKLFFYKAVQSVMR
;
A
#
# COMPACT_ATOMS: atom_id res chain seq x y z
N MET A 1 18.15 22.06 6.30
CA MET A 1 16.84 22.31 5.68
C MET A 1 15.99 21.04 5.81
N ILE A 2 14.73 21.17 6.22
CA ILE A 2 13.78 20.05 6.27
C ILE A 2 13.47 19.64 4.83
N LYS A 3 13.63 18.37 4.49
CA LYS A 3 13.30 17.88 3.14
C LYS A 3 11.79 17.90 2.96
N LYS A 4 11.29 18.65 1.99
CA LYS A 4 9.86 18.65 1.62
C LYS A 4 9.45 17.23 1.19
N LYS A 5 8.35 16.73 1.72
CA LYS A 5 7.77 15.42 1.33
C LYS A 5 6.70 15.62 0.26
N ARG A 6 6.65 14.72 -0.70
CA ARG A 6 5.58 14.62 -1.71
C ARG A 6 4.56 13.60 -1.25
N ILE A 7 3.38 14.06 -0.86
CA ILE A 7 2.28 13.18 -0.44
C ILE A 7 1.48 12.80 -1.67
N ILE A 8 1.37 11.51 -1.93
CA ILE A 8 0.68 10.96 -3.10
C ILE A 8 -0.49 10.10 -2.63
N ALA A 9 -1.70 10.41 -3.07
CA ALA A 9 -2.87 9.62 -2.74
C ALA A 9 -3.18 8.61 -3.86
N ILE A 10 -3.39 7.35 -3.49
CA ILE A 10 -3.82 6.29 -4.42
C ILE A 10 -5.26 6.59 -4.83
N HIS A 11 -5.55 6.46 -6.12
CA HIS A 11 -6.82 6.84 -6.71
C HIS A 11 -7.43 5.70 -7.53
N LEU A 12 -8.65 5.29 -7.15
CA LEU A 12 -9.43 4.27 -7.85
C LEU A 12 -10.24 4.91 -8.98
N PRO A 13 -10.07 4.51 -10.25
CA PRO A 13 -10.80 5.08 -11.38
C PRO A 13 -12.19 4.49 -11.62
N GLN A 14 -12.72 3.61 -10.75
CA GLN A 14 -13.93 2.82 -10.97
C GLN A 14 -15.25 3.56 -10.69
N PHE A 15 -15.25 4.87 -10.61
CA PHE A 15 -16.45 5.67 -10.36
C PHE A 15 -17.08 6.17 -11.68
N HIS A 16 -17.25 5.24 -12.65
CA HIS A 16 -17.99 5.45 -13.87
C HIS A 16 -18.42 4.09 -14.45
N PRO A 17 -19.57 4.01 -15.15
CA PRO A 17 -19.97 2.79 -15.83
C PRO A 17 -19.06 2.54 -17.05
N PHE A 18 -18.75 1.27 -17.29
CA PHE A 18 -18.05 0.80 -18.49
C PHE A 18 -18.57 -0.59 -18.88
N LYS A 19 -18.30 -0.98 -20.12
CA LYS A 19 -18.93 -2.15 -20.74
C LYS A 19 -18.78 -3.41 -19.94
N GLU A 20 -17.59 -3.72 -19.45
CA GLU A 20 -17.30 -4.95 -18.72
C GLU A 20 -18.03 -4.98 -17.37
N ASN A 21 -18.08 -3.85 -16.64
CA ASN A 21 -18.86 -3.78 -15.40
C ASN A 21 -20.36 -3.96 -15.67
N ASP A 22 -20.89 -3.40 -16.75
CA ASP A 22 -22.28 -3.57 -17.14
C ASP A 22 -22.62 -5.05 -17.42
N GLU A 23 -21.71 -5.78 -18.07
CA GLU A 23 -21.85 -7.21 -18.36
C GLU A 23 -21.77 -8.08 -17.10
N TRP A 24 -20.88 -7.72 -16.16
CA TRP A 24 -20.61 -8.56 -14.99
C TRP A 24 -21.48 -8.29 -13.78
N TRP A 25 -21.85 -7.01 -13.58
CA TRP A 25 -22.52 -6.56 -12.36
C TRP A 25 -23.88 -5.91 -12.61
N GLY A 26 -24.25 -5.77 -13.87
CA GLY A 26 -25.48 -5.13 -14.30
C GLY A 26 -25.29 -3.70 -14.79
N LYS A 27 -26.18 -3.30 -15.69
CA LYS A 27 -26.10 -2.02 -16.40
C LYS A 27 -26.03 -0.82 -15.46
N GLY A 28 -25.04 0.03 -15.67
CA GLY A 28 -24.81 1.25 -14.90
C GLY A 28 -24.06 1.02 -13.59
N PHE A 29 -23.47 -0.14 -13.40
CA PHE A 29 -22.69 -0.43 -12.21
C PHE A 29 -21.46 0.50 -12.11
N THR A 30 -21.27 1.05 -10.94
CA THR A 30 -20.05 1.76 -10.49
C THR A 30 -19.75 1.35 -9.05
N GLU A 31 -18.62 1.76 -8.51
CA GLU A 31 -18.29 1.50 -7.11
C GLU A 31 -19.32 2.08 -6.14
N TRP A 32 -20.02 3.15 -6.51
CA TRP A 32 -21.15 3.69 -5.73
C TRP A 32 -22.26 2.68 -5.48
N THR A 33 -22.41 1.68 -6.36
CA THR A 33 -23.40 0.61 -6.17
C THR A 33 -23.09 -0.25 -4.94
N ASN A 34 -21.82 -0.50 -4.67
CA ASN A 34 -21.39 -1.22 -3.46
C ASN A 34 -21.53 -0.34 -2.23
N VAL A 35 -21.04 0.89 -2.30
CA VAL A 35 -21.11 1.87 -1.20
C VAL A 35 -22.54 2.07 -0.69
N THR A 36 -23.47 2.35 -1.60
CA THR A 36 -24.86 2.68 -1.21
C THR A 36 -25.68 1.48 -0.71
N LYS A 37 -25.25 0.25 -1.00
CA LYS A 37 -25.87 -0.98 -0.48
C LYS A 37 -25.41 -1.35 0.93
N ALA A 38 -24.30 -0.77 1.38
CA ALA A 38 -23.73 -1.09 2.69
C ALA A 38 -24.72 -0.77 3.82
N LYS A 39 -24.63 -1.55 4.87
CA LYS A 39 -25.45 -1.38 6.09
C LYS A 39 -24.60 -1.69 7.31
N PRO A 40 -24.89 -1.07 8.45
CA PRO A 40 -24.26 -1.45 9.71
C PRO A 40 -24.47 -2.97 9.98
N ARG A 41 -23.39 -3.67 10.37
CA ARG A 41 -23.38 -5.11 10.64
C ARG A 41 -23.24 -5.43 12.13
N TYR A 42 -22.72 -4.49 12.91
CA TYR A 42 -22.58 -4.60 14.37
C TYR A 42 -22.85 -3.25 15.06
N GLU A 43 -23.07 -3.25 16.36
CA GLU A 43 -23.33 -2.04 17.12
C GLU A 43 -22.15 -1.06 17.00
N GLY A 44 -22.44 0.18 16.58
CA GLY A 44 -21.43 1.23 16.35
C GLY A 44 -20.71 1.14 15.01
N HIS A 45 -21.07 0.20 14.14
CA HIS A 45 -20.52 0.11 12.79
C HIS A 45 -20.97 1.31 11.94
N TYR A 46 -19.98 2.04 11.37
CA TYR A 46 -20.26 3.18 10.50
C TYR A 46 -20.33 2.74 9.05
N GLU A 47 -21.53 2.51 8.56
CA GLU A 47 -21.85 2.23 7.16
C GLU A 47 -23.27 2.72 6.85
N PRO A 48 -23.54 3.19 5.63
CA PRO A 48 -22.59 3.44 4.55
C PRO A 48 -21.74 4.71 4.76
N HIS A 49 -20.52 4.71 4.20
CA HIS A 49 -19.77 5.94 4.02
C HIS A 49 -20.33 6.72 2.85
N LEU A 50 -20.83 7.93 3.08
CA LEU A 50 -21.47 8.73 2.04
C LEU A 50 -20.71 10.05 1.81
N PRO A 51 -20.53 10.47 0.54
CA PRO A 51 -19.83 11.70 0.22
C PRO A 51 -20.58 12.95 0.67
N SER A 52 -19.85 14.01 1.00
CA SER A 52 -20.40 15.34 1.26
C SER A 52 -20.11 16.28 0.08
N ASP A 53 -18.90 16.85 0.01
CA ASP A 53 -18.55 17.93 -0.91
C ASP A 53 -18.51 17.50 -2.38
N THR A 54 -18.00 16.28 -2.64
CA THR A 54 -17.82 15.75 -4.00
C THR A 54 -19.08 15.11 -4.57
N GLY A 55 -20.05 14.78 -3.72
CA GLY A 55 -21.26 14.06 -4.13
C GLY A 55 -20.93 12.68 -4.72
N PHE A 56 -21.94 12.05 -5.34
CA PHE A 56 -21.80 10.80 -6.08
C PHE A 56 -21.33 11.11 -7.51
N TYR A 57 -20.05 11.39 -7.67
CA TYR A 57 -19.46 11.81 -8.92
C TYR A 57 -19.33 10.71 -9.96
N ASP A 58 -19.20 11.12 -11.20
CA ASP A 58 -18.81 10.29 -12.33
C ASP A 58 -17.46 10.81 -12.88
N LEU A 59 -16.43 9.96 -12.87
CA LEU A 59 -15.07 10.35 -13.28
C LEU A 59 -14.93 10.61 -14.78
N ARG A 60 -15.96 10.38 -15.59
CA ARG A 60 -16.01 10.84 -16.98
C ARG A 60 -16.20 12.37 -17.10
N LEU A 61 -16.72 13.00 -16.04
CA LEU A 61 -16.95 14.43 -16.01
C LEU A 61 -15.64 15.16 -15.65
N PRO A 62 -15.17 16.09 -16.49
CA PRO A 62 -13.95 16.86 -16.20
C PRO A 62 -14.09 17.68 -14.90
N GLU A 63 -15.29 18.17 -14.60
CA GLU A 63 -15.59 18.94 -13.38
C GLU A 63 -15.34 18.10 -12.12
N ALA A 64 -15.67 16.80 -12.15
CA ALA A 64 -15.42 15.91 -11.02
C ALA A 64 -13.91 15.72 -10.78
N ARG A 65 -13.15 15.48 -11.85
CA ARG A 65 -11.69 15.34 -11.77
C ARG A 65 -11.00 16.64 -11.34
N GLN A 66 -11.50 17.78 -11.83
CA GLN A 66 -11.00 19.10 -11.45
C GLN A 66 -11.23 19.38 -9.95
N LEU A 67 -12.46 19.13 -9.46
CA LEU A 67 -12.78 19.31 -8.04
C LEU A 67 -11.90 18.45 -7.13
N GLN A 68 -11.66 17.18 -7.50
CA GLN A 68 -10.78 16.30 -6.74
C GLN A 68 -9.34 16.83 -6.69
N ALA A 69 -8.80 17.28 -7.84
CA ALA A 69 -7.45 17.85 -7.90
C ALA A 69 -7.32 19.14 -7.10
N GLU A 70 -8.32 20.04 -7.16
CA GLU A 70 -8.35 21.28 -6.39
C GLU A 70 -8.37 21.01 -4.89
N LEU A 71 -9.25 20.11 -4.44
CA LEU A 71 -9.28 19.69 -3.03
C LEU A 71 -7.95 19.10 -2.59
N ALA A 72 -7.38 18.19 -3.37
CA ALA A 72 -6.11 17.57 -3.05
C ALA A 72 -4.97 18.62 -2.93
N ALA A 73 -4.90 19.54 -3.88
CA ALA A 73 -3.91 20.63 -3.87
C ALA A 73 -4.09 21.60 -2.68
N GLU A 74 -5.33 21.98 -2.36
CA GLU A 74 -5.66 22.88 -1.23
C GLU A 74 -5.13 22.33 0.09
N TYR A 75 -5.20 21.00 0.28
CA TYR A 75 -4.79 20.35 1.52
C TYR A 75 -3.37 19.75 1.49
N GLY A 76 -2.60 20.07 0.45
CA GLY A 76 -1.16 19.76 0.39
C GLY A 76 -0.81 18.37 -0.13
N ILE A 77 -1.75 17.68 -0.76
CA ILE A 77 -1.48 16.47 -1.52
C ILE A 77 -0.77 16.87 -2.81
N TYR A 78 0.36 16.23 -3.08
CA TYR A 78 1.21 16.57 -4.21
C TYR A 78 0.69 16.03 -5.54
N GLY A 79 0.08 14.84 -5.53
CA GLY A 79 -0.39 14.19 -6.75
C GLY A 79 -1.17 12.91 -6.47
N PHE A 80 -1.72 12.34 -7.53
CA PHE A 80 -2.44 11.08 -7.48
C PHE A 80 -1.61 9.91 -8.04
N CYS A 81 -1.79 8.72 -7.45
CA CYS A 81 -1.35 7.45 -7.99
C CYS A 81 -2.57 6.70 -8.51
N TYR A 82 -2.85 6.79 -9.80
CA TYR A 82 -3.99 6.08 -10.38
C TYR A 82 -3.71 4.60 -10.54
N TYR A 83 -4.67 3.75 -10.16
CA TYR A 83 -4.62 2.37 -10.61
C TYR A 83 -4.75 2.30 -12.12
N HIS A 84 -3.85 1.56 -12.74
CA HIS A 84 -3.80 1.28 -14.16
C HIS A 84 -4.08 -0.22 -14.37
N TYR A 85 -5.00 -0.53 -15.27
CA TYR A 85 -5.41 -1.89 -15.57
C TYR A 85 -5.06 -2.21 -17.02
N TRP A 86 -4.15 -3.15 -17.19
CA TRP A 86 -3.67 -3.60 -18.49
C TRP A 86 -3.68 -5.12 -18.52
N PHE A 87 -4.37 -5.70 -19.50
CA PHE A 87 -4.56 -7.13 -19.67
C PHE A 87 -4.23 -7.49 -21.12
N ASN A 88 -2.98 -7.81 -21.43
CA ASN A 88 -2.51 -8.22 -22.74
C ASN A 88 -3.02 -7.30 -23.87
N GLY A 89 -2.67 -6.02 -23.78
CA GLY A 89 -3.10 -4.97 -24.73
C GLY A 89 -4.48 -4.36 -24.47
N LYS A 90 -5.31 -5.00 -23.61
CA LYS A 90 -6.63 -4.47 -23.25
C LYS A 90 -6.54 -3.65 -21.97
N GLN A 91 -7.06 -2.43 -22.00
CA GLN A 91 -7.22 -1.59 -20.82
C GLN A 91 -8.64 -1.70 -20.24
N LEU A 92 -8.76 -1.50 -18.92
CA LEU A 92 -10.02 -1.32 -18.22
C LEU A 92 -9.99 -0.03 -17.43
N MET A 93 -11.16 0.60 -17.27
CA MET A 93 -11.33 1.86 -16.51
C MET A 93 -10.38 2.98 -16.95
N GLU A 94 -9.85 2.89 -18.15
CA GLU A 94 -8.83 3.77 -18.72
C GLU A 94 -9.35 5.18 -19.03
N ARG A 95 -10.66 5.33 -19.20
CA ARG A 95 -11.27 6.56 -19.70
C ARG A 95 -10.90 7.80 -18.88
N PRO A 96 -10.98 7.84 -17.53
CA PRO A 96 -10.61 9.03 -16.76
C PRO A 96 -9.15 9.45 -16.99
N VAL A 97 -8.22 8.50 -17.00
CA VAL A 97 -6.80 8.78 -17.21
C VAL A 97 -6.52 9.20 -18.64
N ASN A 98 -7.12 8.53 -19.63
CA ASN A 98 -6.95 8.90 -21.05
C ASN A 98 -7.52 10.29 -21.36
N GLU A 99 -8.62 10.69 -20.72
CA GLU A 99 -9.16 12.04 -20.86
C GLU A 99 -8.26 13.10 -20.17
N ILE A 100 -7.65 12.80 -19.02
CA ILE A 100 -6.63 13.64 -18.38
C ILE A 100 -5.43 13.83 -19.31
N LEU A 101 -4.94 12.77 -19.92
CA LEU A 101 -3.81 12.82 -20.85
C LEU A 101 -4.13 13.65 -22.11
N SER A 102 -5.31 13.47 -22.68
CA SER A 102 -5.71 14.14 -23.93
C SER A 102 -6.08 15.60 -23.75
N SER A 103 -6.72 15.96 -22.62
CA SER A 103 -7.14 17.35 -22.35
C SER A 103 -6.02 18.22 -21.76
N GLY A 104 -5.10 17.60 -21.02
CA GLY A 104 -4.13 18.34 -20.20
C GLY A 104 -4.70 18.81 -18.86
N ASP A 105 -5.97 18.50 -18.54
CA ASP A 105 -6.67 18.92 -17.32
C ASP A 105 -7.16 17.72 -16.49
N PRO A 106 -7.16 17.83 -15.16
CA PRO A 106 -6.59 18.91 -14.34
C PRO A 106 -5.06 18.99 -14.43
N ASP A 107 -4.49 20.20 -14.31
CA ASP A 107 -3.02 20.38 -14.21
C ASP A 107 -2.55 19.97 -12.80
N PHE A 108 -2.58 18.68 -12.54
CA PHE A 108 -2.24 18.09 -11.25
C PHE A 108 -1.31 16.89 -11.45
N PRO A 109 -0.23 16.76 -10.64
CA PRO A 109 0.73 15.68 -10.79
C PRO A 109 0.10 14.29 -10.60
N PHE A 110 0.56 13.33 -11.40
CA PHE A 110 0.10 11.95 -11.26
C PHE A 110 1.16 10.92 -11.63
N MET A 111 0.96 9.70 -11.17
CA MET A 111 1.67 8.49 -11.58
C MET A 111 0.71 7.33 -11.70
N LEU A 112 1.17 6.22 -12.26
CA LEU A 112 0.39 5.00 -12.40
C LEU A 112 0.93 3.88 -11.51
N CYS A 113 0.02 3.07 -10.99
CA CYS A 113 0.30 1.78 -10.36
C CYS A 113 -0.46 0.69 -11.13
N TRP A 114 0.27 -0.23 -11.76
CA TRP A 114 -0.36 -1.34 -12.48
C TRP A 114 -0.95 -2.35 -11.50
N ALA A 115 -2.28 -2.41 -11.43
CA ALA A 115 -3.03 -3.39 -10.68
C ALA A 115 -3.10 -4.70 -11.50
N ASN A 116 -2.03 -5.47 -11.44
CA ASN A 116 -1.73 -6.60 -12.31
C ASN A 116 -2.28 -7.95 -11.81
N GLU A 117 -3.37 -7.93 -11.04
CA GLU A 117 -4.06 -9.16 -10.64
C GLU A 117 -5.10 -9.58 -11.69
N ASN A 118 -5.52 -10.85 -11.66
CA ASN A 118 -6.69 -11.27 -12.42
C ASN A 118 -7.90 -10.43 -12.01
N TRP A 119 -8.70 -10.00 -12.98
CA TRP A 119 -10.00 -9.43 -12.66
C TRP A 119 -10.97 -10.56 -12.37
N ALA A 120 -11.40 -10.68 -11.14
CA ALA A 120 -12.23 -11.77 -10.68
C ALA A 120 -13.42 -11.26 -9.86
N ARG A 121 -14.48 -12.07 -9.71
CA ARG A 121 -15.60 -11.77 -8.80
C ARG A 121 -15.24 -11.91 -7.32
N ASN A 122 -14.00 -11.52 -6.97
CA ASN A 122 -13.55 -11.54 -5.57
C ASN A 122 -14.34 -10.58 -4.67
N TRP A 123 -14.99 -9.60 -5.27
CA TRP A 123 -15.73 -8.57 -4.58
C TRP A 123 -17.05 -9.05 -4.01
N ASP A 124 -17.60 -10.15 -4.54
CA ASP A 124 -18.71 -10.89 -3.95
C ASP A 124 -18.26 -12.18 -3.27
N GLY A 125 -16.93 -12.38 -3.15
CA GLY A 125 -16.27 -13.49 -2.46
C GLY A 125 -16.09 -14.77 -3.26
N GLY A 126 -16.35 -14.76 -4.58
CA GLY A 126 -16.06 -15.87 -5.48
C GLY A 126 -14.61 -15.83 -5.97
N PHE A 127 -13.67 -16.39 -5.21
CA PHE A 127 -12.25 -16.46 -5.62
C PHE A 127 -11.99 -17.32 -6.88
N THR A 128 -13.01 -17.94 -7.43
CA THR A 128 -12.91 -18.91 -8.54
C THR A 128 -13.38 -18.38 -9.88
N ASP A 129 -14.18 -17.30 -9.92
CA ASP A 129 -14.70 -16.75 -11.17
C ASP A 129 -13.78 -15.66 -11.70
N VAL A 130 -12.77 -16.06 -12.47
CA VAL A 130 -11.90 -15.14 -13.20
C VAL A 130 -12.66 -14.59 -14.40
N LEU A 131 -12.90 -13.27 -14.40
CA LEU A 131 -13.61 -12.56 -15.47
C LEU A 131 -12.65 -12.17 -16.61
N ILE A 132 -11.46 -11.67 -16.24
CA ILE A 132 -10.35 -11.46 -17.15
C ILE A 132 -9.09 -11.99 -16.47
N LYS A 133 -8.41 -12.90 -17.16
CA LYS A 133 -7.13 -13.43 -16.71
C LYS A 133 -6.01 -12.44 -17.04
N GLN A 134 -5.11 -12.24 -16.09
CA GLN A 134 -3.84 -11.57 -16.35
C GLN A 134 -2.88 -12.59 -16.95
N ASP A 135 -2.56 -12.44 -18.21
CA ASP A 135 -1.55 -13.23 -18.90
C ASP A 135 -0.27 -12.40 -19.06
N TYR A 136 0.86 -12.98 -18.69
CA TYR A 136 2.16 -12.34 -18.78
C TYR A 136 2.93 -12.96 -19.95
N SER A 137 3.35 -12.14 -20.92
CA SER A 137 4.20 -12.55 -22.02
C SER A 137 5.25 -11.49 -22.32
N HIS A 138 6.34 -11.92 -22.93
CA HIS A 138 7.39 -10.99 -23.34
C HIS A 138 6.92 -9.97 -24.37
N GLU A 139 6.03 -10.38 -25.27
CA GLU A 139 5.42 -9.51 -26.26
C GLU A 139 4.55 -8.44 -25.62
N ASP A 140 3.74 -8.81 -24.61
CA ASP A 140 2.91 -7.88 -23.86
C ASP A 140 3.75 -6.93 -22.99
N ASP A 141 4.82 -7.40 -22.39
CA ASP A 141 5.78 -6.55 -21.68
C ASP A 141 6.32 -5.43 -22.58
N ILE A 142 6.67 -5.77 -23.83
CA ILE A 142 7.16 -4.80 -24.83
C ILE A 142 6.04 -3.82 -25.21
N GLU A 143 4.85 -4.30 -25.54
CA GLU A 143 3.73 -3.47 -25.98
C GLU A 143 3.24 -2.55 -24.85
N HIS A 144 3.13 -3.05 -23.64
CA HIS A 144 2.74 -2.26 -22.47
C HIS A 144 3.73 -1.11 -22.23
N MET A 145 5.02 -1.40 -22.24
CA MET A 145 6.04 -0.37 -22.03
C MET A 145 6.08 0.65 -23.18
N ARG A 146 5.92 0.21 -24.43
CA ARG A 146 5.80 1.13 -25.58
C ARG A 146 4.60 2.06 -25.43
N TRP A 147 3.45 1.51 -25.01
CA TRP A 147 2.26 2.31 -24.80
C TRP A 147 2.47 3.37 -23.71
N LEU A 148 3.08 2.98 -22.56
CA LEU A 148 3.39 3.90 -21.48
C LEU A 148 4.37 4.99 -21.90
N CYS A 149 5.47 4.62 -22.57
CA CYS A 149 6.50 5.56 -23.03
C CYS A 149 5.98 6.54 -24.11
N LYS A 150 5.02 6.09 -24.92
CA LYS A 150 4.44 6.92 -25.98
C LYS A 150 3.34 7.85 -25.49
N ASN A 151 2.46 7.35 -24.61
CA ASN A 151 1.20 8.03 -24.31
C ASN A 151 1.14 8.65 -22.91
N VAL A 152 1.92 8.14 -21.94
CA VAL A 152 1.81 8.52 -20.52
C VAL A 152 3.04 9.25 -20.02
N PHE A 153 4.20 8.62 -20.14
CA PHE A 153 5.43 9.16 -19.57
C PHE A 153 5.91 10.50 -20.15
N PRO A 154 5.57 10.90 -21.40
CA PRO A 154 5.91 12.23 -21.89
C PRO A 154 5.12 13.38 -21.25
N ASP A 155 4.01 13.09 -20.55
CA ASP A 155 3.19 14.14 -19.92
C ASP A 155 4.02 14.91 -18.87
N LYS A 156 3.97 16.25 -18.92
CA LYS A 156 4.72 17.13 -18.03
C LYS A 156 4.33 17.00 -16.56
N ARG A 157 3.09 16.54 -16.29
CA ARG A 157 2.54 16.32 -14.94
C ARG A 157 2.92 14.97 -14.36
N TYR A 158 3.45 14.06 -15.21
CA TYR A 158 3.82 12.71 -14.75
C TYR A 158 4.94 12.77 -13.72
N ILE A 159 4.74 12.16 -12.55
CA ILE A 159 5.67 12.21 -11.43
C ILE A 159 6.99 11.51 -11.78
N ARG A 160 8.10 12.18 -11.43
CA ARG A 160 9.47 11.74 -11.74
C ARG A 160 10.35 11.76 -10.52
N VAL A 161 11.40 10.97 -10.59
CA VAL A 161 12.57 11.00 -9.70
C VAL A 161 13.81 11.09 -10.58
N ASP A 162 14.60 12.11 -10.41
CA ASP A 162 15.80 12.35 -11.22
C ASP A 162 15.53 12.30 -12.74
N GLY A 163 14.43 12.95 -13.15
CA GLY A 163 13.95 12.96 -14.53
C GLY A 163 13.31 11.66 -15.01
N LYS A 164 13.36 10.57 -14.26
CA LYS A 164 12.83 9.26 -14.62
C LYS A 164 11.36 9.14 -14.23
N PRO A 165 10.44 8.77 -15.14
CA PRO A 165 9.04 8.55 -14.80
C PRO A 165 8.91 7.40 -13.80
N VAL A 166 8.07 7.62 -12.78
CA VAL A 166 7.82 6.64 -11.70
C VAL A 166 6.69 5.71 -12.11
N PHE A 167 6.97 4.41 -12.18
CA PHE A 167 5.94 3.41 -12.47
C PHE A 167 5.93 2.34 -11.38
N ALA A 168 4.76 2.12 -10.78
CA ALA A 168 4.59 1.14 -9.71
C ALA A 168 3.88 -0.13 -10.21
N VAL A 169 4.25 -1.28 -9.64
CA VAL A 169 3.62 -2.59 -9.89
C VAL A 169 3.03 -3.11 -8.59
N TYR A 170 1.76 -3.53 -8.64
CA TYR A 170 1.01 -3.91 -7.44
C TYR A 170 1.39 -5.30 -6.92
N ARG A 171 1.52 -6.33 -7.77
CA ARG A 171 1.80 -7.71 -7.35
C ARG A 171 2.91 -8.36 -8.18
N VAL A 172 4.16 -8.08 -7.81
CA VAL A 172 5.33 -8.62 -8.55
C VAL A 172 5.44 -10.14 -8.44
N ALA A 173 4.98 -10.74 -7.34
CA ALA A 173 4.99 -12.18 -7.14
C ALA A 173 4.11 -12.97 -8.14
N LEU A 174 3.23 -12.29 -8.90
CA LEU A 174 2.39 -12.93 -9.91
C LEU A 174 3.08 -13.10 -11.27
N PHE A 175 4.21 -12.42 -11.50
CA PHE A 175 4.97 -12.59 -12.74
C PHE A 175 5.68 -13.94 -12.75
N PRO A 176 5.72 -14.61 -13.89
CA PRO A 176 6.56 -15.81 -14.06
C PRO A 176 8.06 -15.52 -13.86
N ASP A 177 8.53 -14.37 -14.36
CA ASP A 177 9.89 -13.86 -14.20
C ASP A 177 9.89 -12.32 -14.23
N PHE A 178 9.68 -11.70 -13.09
CA PHE A 178 9.62 -10.23 -12.98
C PHE A 178 10.97 -9.57 -13.32
N LYS A 179 12.06 -10.24 -13.05
CA LYS A 179 13.41 -9.74 -13.37
C LYS A 179 13.59 -9.57 -14.88
N GLU A 180 13.13 -10.54 -15.66
CA GLU A 180 13.22 -10.47 -17.13
C GLU A 180 12.26 -9.41 -17.70
N THR A 181 11.04 -9.29 -17.13
CA THR A 181 10.11 -8.21 -17.45
C THR A 181 10.76 -6.83 -17.22
N VAL A 182 11.37 -6.59 -16.06
CA VAL A 182 12.05 -5.32 -15.76
C VAL A 182 13.17 -5.02 -16.75
N LYS A 183 13.97 -5.99 -17.12
CA LYS A 183 15.03 -5.81 -18.14
C LYS A 183 14.43 -5.42 -19.49
N THR A 184 13.36 -6.09 -19.89
CA THR A 184 12.63 -5.78 -21.12
C THR A 184 12.10 -4.35 -21.11
N TRP A 185 11.46 -3.95 -20.04
CA TRP A 185 10.93 -2.58 -19.89
C TRP A 185 12.02 -1.51 -19.95
N ARG A 186 13.12 -1.70 -19.21
CA ARG A 186 14.25 -0.76 -19.24
C ARG A 186 14.90 -0.70 -20.63
N LYS A 187 15.01 -1.83 -21.31
CA LYS A 187 15.54 -1.88 -22.67
C LYS A 187 14.67 -1.13 -23.65
N VAL A 188 13.35 -1.41 -23.68
CA VAL A 188 12.39 -0.74 -24.57
C VAL A 188 12.38 0.77 -24.30
N ALA A 189 12.27 1.19 -23.05
CA ALA A 189 12.24 2.60 -22.70
C ALA A 189 13.51 3.35 -23.14
N LYS A 190 14.67 2.71 -22.97
CA LYS A 190 15.96 3.32 -23.31
C LYS A 190 16.24 3.32 -24.81
N GLU A 191 16.10 2.18 -25.46
CA GLU A 191 16.50 2.03 -26.89
C GLU A 191 15.52 2.69 -27.85
N GLU A 192 14.19 2.65 -27.55
CA GLU A 192 13.18 3.19 -28.45
C GLU A 192 12.77 4.63 -28.11
N PHE A 193 12.88 5.04 -26.84
CA PHE A 193 12.37 6.35 -26.38
C PHE A 193 13.43 7.21 -25.67
N GLY A 194 14.65 6.71 -25.44
CA GLY A 194 15.70 7.43 -24.73
C GLY A 194 15.37 7.72 -23.27
N MET A 195 14.47 6.95 -22.65
CA MET A 195 13.99 7.12 -21.28
C MET A 195 14.64 6.14 -20.31
N GLU A 196 15.05 6.64 -19.15
CA GLU A 196 15.34 5.80 -17.98
C GLU A 196 14.10 5.75 -17.10
N LEU A 197 13.83 4.61 -16.45
CA LEU A 197 12.65 4.41 -15.61
C LEU A 197 13.01 4.41 -14.13
N TYR A 198 12.10 4.93 -13.29
CA TYR A 198 12.10 4.69 -11.85
C TYR A 198 10.98 3.69 -11.52
N LEU A 199 11.36 2.44 -11.31
CA LEU A 199 10.42 1.35 -11.08
C LEU A 199 10.20 1.11 -9.58
N MET A 200 8.95 0.94 -9.20
CA MET A 200 8.56 0.64 -7.82
C MET A 200 7.70 -0.61 -7.77
N GLU A 201 7.79 -1.33 -6.66
CA GLU A 201 6.86 -2.42 -6.33
C GLU A 201 6.09 -2.11 -5.07
N THR A 202 4.90 -2.69 -4.91
CA THR A 202 4.20 -2.64 -3.63
C THR A 202 4.60 -3.84 -2.78
N MET A 203 4.89 -3.57 -1.51
CA MET A 203 5.17 -4.58 -0.51
C MET A 203 3.99 -4.72 0.43
N PHE A 204 3.57 -5.94 0.67
CA PHE A 204 2.53 -6.27 1.64
C PHE A 204 3.21 -6.82 2.89
N PRO A 205 3.35 -6.02 3.96
CA PRO A 205 4.04 -6.46 5.16
C PRO A 205 3.49 -7.78 5.67
N GLY A 206 4.35 -8.80 5.74
CA GLY A 206 4.00 -10.14 6.20
C GLY A 206 3.47 -11.10 5.13
N ASP A 207 3.48 -10.71 3.85
CA ASP A 207 3.28 -11.67 2.76
C ASP A 207 4.47 -12.66 2.73
N PRO A 208 4.26 -13.96 3.00
CA PRO A 208 5.35 -14.93 3.01
C PRO A 208 5.89 -15.24 1.61
N THR A 209 5.17 -14.85 0.57
CA THR A 209 5.55 -15.12 -0.83
C THR A 209 6.46 -14.03 -1.39
N HIS A 210 6.48 -12.85 -0.77
CA HIS A 210 7.30 -11.72 -1.21
C HIS A 210 7.83 -10.92 -0.01
N THR A 211 8.95 -11.36 0.54
CA THR A 211 9.53 -10.82 1.78
C THR A 211 10.71 -9.86 1.56
N GLU A 212 11.22 -9.77 0.35
CA GLU A 212 12.36 -8.93 -0.01
C GLU A 212 12.03 -8.11 -1.26
N VAL A 213 12.49 -6.87 -1.30
CA VAL A 213 12.35 -6.01 -2.49
C VAL A 213 13.15 -6.59 -3.64
N THR A 214 12.55 -6.62 -4.82
CA THR A 214 13.18 -7.08 -6.05
C THR A 214 14.42 -6.23 -6.36
N PRO A 215 15.61 -6.83 -6.52
CA PRO A 215 16.85 -6.06 -6.73
C PRO A 215 16.84 -5.15 -7.97
N GLU A 216 16.02 -5.46 -8.96
CA GLU A 216 15.94 -4.75 -10.24
C GLU A 216 15.05 -3.51 -10.19
N VAL A 217 14.26 -3.29 -9.11
CA VAL A 217 13.50 -2.05 -8.93
C VAL A 217 14.27 -1.02 -8.12
N ASP A 218 13.87 0.24 -8.25
CA ASP A 218 14.55 1.37 -7.59
C ASP A 218 14.06 1.56 -6.15
N ALA A 219 12.81 1.22 -5.86
CA ALA A 219 12.20 1.34 -4.53
C ALA A 219 10.97 0.45 -4.36
N ALA A 220 10.49 0.37 -3.11
CA ALA A 220 9.21 -0.23 -2.76
C ALA A 220 8.27 0.79 -2.13
N MET A 221 6.98 0.46 -2.07
CA MET A 221 5.95 1.14 -1.29
C MET A 221 5.38 0.15 -0.27
N ASP A 222 5.36 0.55 1.00
CA ASP A 222 4.73 -0.20 2.08
C ASP A 222 3.21 -0.11 1.97
N PHE A 223 2.56 -1.08 1.32
CA PHE A 223 1.12 -1.00 1.05
C PHE A 223 0.29 -1.32 2.28
N GLN A 224 -0.49 -0.33 2.75
CA GLN A 224 -1.31 -0.41 3.96
C GLN A 224 -2.81 -0.27 3.62
N PRO A 225 -3.74 -0.82 4.44
CA PRO A 225 -3.55 -1.45 5.76
C PRO A 225 -3.55 -3.00 5.71
N LEU A 226 -3.23 -3.61 4.61
CA LEU A 226 -3.32 -5.06 4.42
C LEU A 226 -2.00 -5.78 4.76
N GLY A 227 -2.11 -7.00 5.28
CA GLY A 227 -0.98 -7.88 5.53
C GLY A 227 -0.95 -8.50 6.93
N ALA A 228 0.07 -9.31 7.20
CA ALA A 228 0.22 -10.07 8.46
C ALA A 228 0.36 -9.19 9.71
N MET A 229 0.62 -7.89 9.55
CA MET A 229 0.66 -6.94 10.67
C MET A 229 -0.66 -6.92 11.45
N ILE A 230 -1.81 -7.09 10.76
CA ILE A 230 -3.12 -7.16 11.40
C ILE A 230 -3.24 -8.39 12.31
N SER A 231 -2.68 -9.53 11.90
CA SER A 231 -2.72 -10.78 12.70
C SER A 231 -2.01 -10.65 14.06
N GLY A 232 -1.20 -9.60 14.23
CA GLY A 232 -0.49 -9.25 15.47
C GLY A 232 -1.36 -8.62 16.55
N LEU A 233 -2.54 -8.11 16.21
CA LEU A 233 -3.41 -7.38 17.11
C LEU A 233 -4.60 -8.23 17.59
N PRO A 234 -5.14 -7.97 18.80
CA PRO A 234 -6.36 -8.63 19.25
C PRO A 234 -7.55 -8.13 18.44
N MET A 235 -8.45 -9.05 18.11
CA MET A 235 -9.76 -8.69 17.55
C MET A 235 -10.60 -7.99 18.64
N VAL A 236 -11.32 -6.96 18.24
CA VAL A 236 -12.31 -6.28 19.08
C VAL A 236 -13.59 -7.12 19.08
N PRO A 237 -14.09 -7.56 20.22
CA PRO A 237 -15.38 -8.21 20.30
C PRO A 237 -16.49 -7.20 19.97
N VAL A 238 -17.34 -7.54 19.02
CA VAL A 238 -18.47 -6.69 18.60
C VAL A 238 -19.78 -7.47 18.71
N LYS A 239 -20.87 -6.76 18.93
CA LYS A 239 -22.21 -7.35 18.98
C LYS A 239 -22.87 -7.21 17.60
N SER A 240 -23.09 -8.36 16.94
CA SER A 240 -23.75 -8.40 15.63
C SER A 240 -25.18 -7.83 15.73
N LEU A 241 -25.58 -7.08 14.71
CA LEU A 241 -26.99 -6.64 14.52
C LEU A 241 -27.85 -7.73 13.92
N ASN A 242 -27.26 -8.83 13.41
CA ASN A 242 -27.96 -10.02 12.99
C ASN A 242 -27.45 -11.25 13.78
N PRO A 243 -28.12 -11.62 14.89
CA PRO A 243 -27.70 -12.75 15.73
C PRO A 243 -27.70 -14.12 15.02
N GLU A 244 -28.46 -14.24 13.93
CA GLU A 244 -28.57 -15.48 13.13
C GLU A 244 -27.52 -15.51 12.00
N GLU A 245 -26.61 -14.55 11.97
CA GLU A 245 -25.57 -14.48 10.95
C GLU A 245 -24.62 -15.69 11.10
N PRO A 246 -24.40 -16.45 10.01
CA PRO A 246 -23.51 -17.61 10.06
C PRO A 246 -22.07 -17.19 10.38
N ASP A 247 -21.27 -18.11 10.96
CA ASP A 247 -19.88 -17.82 11.36
C ASP A 247 -19.04 -17.33 10.19
N GLU A 248 -19.30 -17.80 8.98
CA GLU A 248 -18.62 -17.39 7.74
C GLU A 248 -18.91 -15.93 7.33
N ALA A 249 -19.91 -15.31 7.95
CA ALA A 249 -20.27 -13.92 7.70
C ALA A 249 -19.91 -12.98 8.85
N LYS A 250 -19.40 -13.51 9.97
CA LYS A 250 -19.02 -12.69 11.12
C LYS A 250 -17.88 -11.74 10.79
N PRO A 251 -17.92 -10.51 11.31
CA PRO A 251 -16.88 -9.52 11.09
C PRO A 251 -15.57 -9.89 11.82
N THR A 252 -14.45 -9.54 11.20
CA THR A 252 -13.15 -9.46 11.84
C THR A 252 -12.85 -7.99 12.10
N VAL A 253 -12.89 -7.57 13.36
CA VAL A 253 -12.80 -6.16 13.75
C VAL A 253 -11.55 -5.92 14.56
N TYR A 254 -10.81 -4.84 14.22
CA TYR A 254 -9.63 -4.40 14.97
C TYR A 254 -9.77 -2.94 15.41
N ASN A 255 -9.01 -2.56 16.43
CA ASN A 255 -8.92 -1.17 16.88
C ASN A 255 -7.90 -0.43 16.01
N TYR A 256 -8.34 0.60 15.28
CA TYR A 256 -7.50 1.39 14.40
C TYR A 256 -6.40 2.15 15.15
N SER A 257 -6.67 2.65 16.36
CA SER A 257 -5.65 3.34 17.17
C SER A 257 -4.49 2.40 17.52
N GLN A 258 -4.79 1.15 17.90
CA GLN A 258 -3.77 0.12 18.15
C GLN A 258 -3.03 -0.28 16.87
N TYR A 259 -3.74 -0.36 15.74
CA TYR A 259 -3.12 -0.62 14.44
C TYR A 259 -2.12 0.48 14.05
N VAL A 260 -2.49 1.75 14.26
CA VAL A 260 -1.60 2.89 14.04
C VAL A 260 -0.36 2.80 14.91
N ASP A 261 -0.51 2.52 16.21
CA ASP A 261 0.61 2.41 17.13
C ASP A 261 1.54 1.23 16.76
N TYR A 262 0.97 0.12 16.32
CA TYR A 262 1.73 -1.04 15.82
C TYR A 262 2.50 -0.67 14.53
N SER A 263 1.83 -0.08 13.55
CA SER A 263 2.45 0.31 12.28
C SER A 263 3.53 1.37 12.46
N CYS A 264 3.31 2.34 13.33
CA CYS A 264 4.32 3.35 13.68
C CYS A 264 5.57 2.73 14.32
N GLY A 265 5.40 1.70 15.14
CA GLY A 265 6.51 1.03 15.84
C GLY A 265 7.27 0.01 15.00
N THR A 266 6.70 -0.46 13.89
CA THR A 266 7.32 -1.49 13.06
C THR A 266 8.38 -0.89 12.15
N GLU A 267 9.55 -1.54 12.09
CA GLU A 267 10.61 -1.24 11.13
C GLU A 267 10.57 -2.25 9.99
N LEU A 268 10.66 -1.76 8.76
CA LEU A 268 10.78 -2.60 7.58
C LEU A 268 12.27 -2.82 7.26
N PRO A 269 12.68 -4.05 6.98
CA PRO A 269 14.08 -4.39 6.78
C PRO A 269 14.61 -4.02 5.38
N TYR A 270 13.83 -3.27 4.61
CA TYR A 270 14.14 -2.86 3.24
C TYR A 270 13.83 -1.39 3.01
N LYS A 271 14.39 -0.83 1.94
CA LYS A 271 14.17 0.54 1.48
C LYS A 271 12.77 0.66 0.89
N CYS A 272 11.87 1.37 1.55
CA CYS A 272 10.53 1.61 1.01
C CYS A 272 9.96 2.96 1.42
N TYR A 273 9.05 3.45 0.59
CA TYR A 273 8.23 4.61 0.90
C TYR A 273 7.10 4.23 1.85
N PRO A 274 6.88 5.00 2.92
CA PRO A 274 5.77 4.75 3.81
C PRO A 274 4.42 5.00 3.11
N CYS A 275 3.44 4.16 3.41
CA CYS A 275 2.05 4.36 3.07
C CYS A 275 1.21 4.36 4.34
N VAL A 276 0.21 5.22 4.41
CA VAL A 276 -0.74 5.31 5.52
C VAL A 276 -2.17 5.19 4.99
N SER A 277 -3.08 4.75 5.86
CA SER A 277 -4.48 4.54 5.49
C SER A 277 -5.41 5.22 6.50
N PRO A 278 -6.47 5.94 6.08
CA PRO A 278 -7.41 6.58 7.00
C PRO A 278 -8.31 5.60 7.77
N GLY A 279 -8.43 4.38 7.28
CA GLY A 279 -9.25 3.32 7.85
C GLY A 279 -9.31 2.14 6.90
N PHE A 280 -10.15 1.15 7.23
CA PHE A 280 -10.48 0.05 6.33
C PHE A 280 -11.78 -0.61 6.77
N ASP A 281 -12.68 -0.82 5.82
CA ASP A 281 -13.91 -1.57 5.97
C ASP A 281 -14.39 -2.11 4.63
N ASN A 282 -14.18 -3.39 4.37
CA ASN A 282 -14.59 -3.96 3.10
C ASN A 282 -15.99 -4.63 3.13
N SER A 283 -16.78 -4.32 4.16
CA SER A 283 -18.15 -4.85 4.29
C SER A 283 -19.06 -4.51 3.11
N PRO A 284 -18.94 -3.34 2.43
CA PRO A 284 -19.74 -3.03 1.25
C PRO A 284 -19.57 -4.03 0.10
N ARG A 285 -18.36 -4.60 -0.02
CA ARG A 285 -18.02 -5.62 -1.02
C ARG A 285 -18.23 -7.06 -0.52
N ARG A 286 -18.65 -7.28 0.75
CA ARG A 286 -18.70 -8.58 1.43
C ARG A 286 -20.09 -8.90 2.01
N ILE A 287 -21.15 -8.63 1.25
CA ILE A 287 -22.54 -8.92 1.69
C ILE A 287 -22.70 -10.42 1.94
N GLY A 288 -23.16 -10.78 3.14
CA GLY A 288 -23.37 -12.19 3.56
C GLY A 288 -22.10 -13.00 3.81
N ARG A 289 -20.93 -12.35 3.93
CA ARG A 289 -19.62 -12.99 4.16
C ARG A 289 -18.81 -12.26 5.23
N THR A 290 -17.77 -12.93 5.71
CA THR A 290 -16.81 -12.29 6.61
C THR A 290 -16.13 -11.09 5.94
N PHE A 291 -15.90 -10.06 6.72
CA PHE A 291 -15.24 -8.84 6.29
C PHE A 291 -14.28 -8.35 7.38
N LEU A 292 -13.35 -7.52 6.96
CA LEU A 292 -12.44 -6.82 7.85
C LEU A 292 -12.90 -5.38 8.02
N SER A 293 -12.96 -4.91 9.28
CA SER A 293 -13.15 -3.49 9.54
C SER A 293 -12.35 -3.00 10.74
N PHE A 294 -12.16 -1.68 10.81
CA PHE A 294 -11.56 -1.02 11.95
C PHE A 294 -12.61 -0.20 12.71
N THR A 295 -12.53 -0.23 14.05
CA THR A 295 -13.17 0.76 14.91
C THR A 295 -12.22 1.94 15.15
N GLU A 296 -12.76 3.08 15.60
CA GLU A 296 -12.00 4.28 15.99
C GLU A 296 -11.17 4.92 14.84
N CYS A 297 -11.60 4.74 13.60
CA CYS A 297 -11.07 5.49 12.47
C CYS A 297 -11.44 6.96 12.63
N THR A 298 -10.45 7.79 12.97
CA THR A 298 -10.62 9.23 13.18
C THR A 298 -9.52 10.01 12.48
N PRO A 299 -9.80 11.25 12.02
CA PRO A 299 -8.76 12.11 11.45
C PRO A 299 -7.53 12.25 12.37
N LYS A 300 -7.74 12.35 13.69
CA LYS A 300 -6.65 12.48 14.67
C LYS A 300 -5.73 11.24 14.71
N ASN A 301 -6.30 10.03 14.70
CA ASN A 301 -5.51 8.80 14.71
C ASN A 301 -4.75 8.64 13.38
N PHE A 302 -5.39 8.94 12.27
CA PHE A 302 -4.75 9.02 10.95
C PHE A 302 -3.60 10.03 10.93
N GLY A 303 -3.81 11.25 11.47
CA GLY A 303 -2.78 12.28 11.55
C GLY A 303 -1.55 11.87 12.36
N ARG A 304 -1.71 11.06 13.43
CA ARG A 304 -0.57 10.48 14.15
C ARG A 304 0.26 9.58 13.25
N TRP A 305 -0.39 8.74 12.46
CA TRP A 305 0.30 7.84 11.53
C TRP A 305 0.99 8.62 10.41
N LEU A 306 0.29 9.58 9.81
CA LEU A 306 0.86 10.45 8.77
C LEU A 306 2.08 11.22 9.29
N TYR A 307 2.01 11.78 10.51
CA TYR A 307 3.17 12.46 11.10
C TYR A 307 4.37 11.52 11.29
N ASN A 308 4.11 10.30 11.75
CA ASN A 308 5.14 9.26 11.87
C ASN A 308 5.75 8.94 10.48
N ALA A 309 4.93 8.76 9.46
CA ALA A 309 5.39 8.50 8.10
C ALA A 309 6.26 9.64 7.52
N LEU A 310 5.90 10.90 7.78
CA LEU A 310 6.71 12.06 7.41
C LEU A 310 8.07 12.10 8.12
N CYS A 311 8.09 11.71 9.39
CA CYS A 311 9.30 11.68 10.21
C CYS A 311 10.20 10.47 9.92
N ARG A 312 9.68 9.42 9.30
CA ARG A 312 10.42 8.18 9.03
C ARG A 312 11.65 8.45 8.17
N LYS A 313 12.80 8.00 8.65
CA LYS A 313 14.04 8.03 7.88
C LYS A 313 14.02 6.88 6.88
N CYS A 314 14.14 7.23 5.61
CA CYS A 314 14.39 6.28 4.55
C CYS A 314 15.79 6.59 3.98
N ASP A 315 16.58 5.56 3.74
CA ASP A 315 17.94 5.69 3.19
C ASP A 315 17.88 5.95 1.67
N PHE A 316 17.16 7.03 1.31
CA PHE A 316 17.09 7.51 -0.06
C PHE A 316 18.21 8.49 -0.35
N THR A 317 18.85 8.32 -1.50
CA THR A 317 20.05 9.09 -1.90
C THR A 317 19.70 10.35 -2.67
N CYS A 318 18.62 10.32 -3.46
CA CYS A 318 18.14 11.47 -4.22
C CYS A 318 17.18 12.33 -3.39
N ALA A 319 17.25 13.66 -3.55
CA ALA A 319 16.34 14.59 -2.86
C ALA A 319 14.88 14.42 -3.29
N GLU A 320 14.65 13.98 -4.51
CA GLU A 320 13.31 13.70 -5.05
C GLU A 320 12.73 12.34 -4.59
N GLU A 321 13.53 11.48 -3.98
CA GLU A 321 13.07 10.28 -3.31
C GLU A 321 12.43 10.62 -1.95
N ASN A 322 11.28 11.28 -1.96
CA ASN A 322 10.67 11.88 -0.78
C ASN A 322 9.17 11.62 -0.67
N PHE A 323 8.68 10.51 -1.24
CA PHE A 323 7.27 10.16 -1.24
C PHE A 323 6.75 9.70 0.13
N VAL A 324 5.49 10.02 0.40
CA VAL A 324 4.64 9.38 1.40
C VAL A 324 3.31 9.09 0.71
N PHE A 325 2.88 7.85 0.73
CA PHE A 325 1.62 7.45 0.09
C PHE A 325 0.45 7.45 1.08
N ILE A 326 -0.75 7.71 0.56
CA ILE A 326 -2.01 7.54 1.28
C ILE A 326 -2.86 6.55 0.49
N ASN A 327 -3.22 5.45 1.09
CA ASN A 327 -4.22 4.52 0.58
C ASN A 327 -5.51 4.75 1.38
N ALA A 328 -6.50 5.48 0.80
CA ALA A 328 -6.54 6.01 -0.55
C ALA A 328 -7.26 7.37 -0.60
N TRP A 329 -7.28 7.99 -1.78
CA TRP A 329 -8.13 9.14 -2.04
C TRP A 329 -9.59 8.74 -1.93
N ASN A 330 -10.00 7.66 -2.64
CA ASN A 330 -11.40 7.33 -2.89
C ASN A 330 -11.76 5.84 -2.88
N GLU A 331 -11.15 5.01 -2.03
CA GLU A 331 -11.58 3.62 -1.84
C GLU A 331 -12.82 3.55 -0.91
N TRP A 332 -13.94 4.14 -1.37
CA TRP A 332 -15.16 4.28 -0.61
C TRP A 332 -15.77 2.95 -0.14
N ALA A 333 -15.79 1.93 -1.01
CA ALA A 333 -16.34 0.63 -0.65
C ALA A 333 -15.39 -0.25 0.19
N GLU A 334 -14.23 0.32 0.55
CA GLU A 334 -13.34 -0.24 1.57
C GLU A 334 -13.27 0.64 2.82
N GLY A 335 -14.17 1.66 2.93
CA GLY A 335 -14.11 2.63 4.03
C GLY A 335 -12.75 3.33 4.15
N ASN A 336 -11.99 3.34 3.06
CA ASN A 336 -10.60 3.74 3.00
C ASN A 336 -10.43 4.96 2.07
N HIS A 337 -10.98 6.08 2.47
CA HIS A 337 -10.98 7.31 1.68
C HIS A 337 -10.65 8.53 2.54
N ILE A 338 -10.03 9.54 1.92
CA ILE A 338 -9.80 10.86 2.51
C ILE A 338 -10.67 11.93 1.88
N GLU A 339 -11.43 11.61 0.83
CA GLU A 339 -12.47 12.50 0.30
C GLU A 339 -13.47 12.85 1.39
N PRO A 340 -14.02 14.09 1.36
CA PRO A 340 -14.98 14.54 2.37
C PRO A 340 -16.24 13.69 2.46
N ASP A 341 -16.57 13.21 3.66
CA ASP A 341 -17.73 12.39 3.96
C ASP A 341 -18.74 13.09 4.86
N GLN A 342 -19.92 12.49 5.02
CA GLN A 342 -20.98 13.05 5.86
C GLN A 342 -20.67 12.99 7.36
N LYS A 343 -19.74 12.12 7.80
CA LYS A 343 -19.38 11.97 9.22
C LYS A 343 -18.30 12.96 9.65
N TRP A 344 -17.27 13.12 8.83
CA TRP A 344 -16.09 13.90 9.19
C TRP A 344 -15.95 15.19 8.38
N GLY A 345 -16.81 15.40 7.34
CA GLY A 345 -16.62 16.49 6.41
C GLY A 345 -15.23 16.47 5.81
N ARG A 346 -14.52 17.58 5.85
CA ARG A 346 -13.14 17.72 5.41
C ARG A 346 -12.08 17.32 6.45
N GLY A 347 -12.48 16.71 7.56
CA GLY A 347 -11.62 16.50 8.72
C GLY A 347 -10.33 15.72 8.43
N TYR A 348 -10.34 14.73 7.52
CA TYR A 348 -9.11 14.03 7.08
C TYR A 348 -8.19 14.96 6.30
N LEU A 349 -8.71 15.76 5.38
CA LEU A 349 -7.94 16.73 4.60
C LEU A 349 -7.35 17.84 5.48
N GLU A 350 -8.14 18.37 6.40
CA GLU A 350 -7.70 19.37 7.37
C GLU A 350 -6.57 18.85 8.27
N GLU A 351 -6.68 17.59 8.69
CA GLU A 351 -5.64 16.96 9.50
C GLU A 351 -4.36 16.73 8.66
N ILE A 352 -4.48 16.36 7.37
CA ILE A 352 -3.32 16.27 6.46
C ILE A 352 -2.58 17.60 6.41
N LYS A 353 -3.28 18.69 6.11
CA LYS A 353 -2.68 20.04 6.04
C LYS A 353 -1.99 20.44 7.33
N LYS A 354 -2.68 20.25 8.45
CA LYS A 354 -2.15 20.53 9.78
C LYS A 354 -0.86 19.73 10.08
N ILE A 355 -0.81 18.46 9.68
CA ILE A 355 0.34 17.59 9.91
C ILE A 355 1.52 17.98 8.99
N ILE A 356 1.24 18.35 7.73
CA ILE A 356 2.27 18.90 6.83
C ILE A 356 2.88 20.17 7.41
N ASP A 357 2.03 21.13 7.81
CA ASP A 357 2.46 22.41 8.40
C ASP A 357 3.31 22.18 9.67
N LYS A 358 2.89 21.23 10.51
CA LYS A 358 3.64 20.85 11.70
C LYS A 358 5.01 20.27 11.34
N TYR A 359 5.07 19.35 10.37
CA TYR A 359 6.33 18.74 9.92
C TYR A 359 7.26 19.79 9.29
N GLU A 360 6.75 20.66 8.41
CA GLU A 360 7.54 21.70 7.75
C GLU A 360 8.07 22.75 8.75
N ARG A 361 7.32 23.03 9.82
CA ARG A 361 7.73 23.99 10.85
C ARG A 361 8.74 23.44 11.84
N TYR A 362 8.54 22.20 12.31
CA TYR A 362 9.30 21.66 13.43
C TYR A 362 10.23 20.50 13.05
N GLY A 363 10.05 19.91 11.87
CA GLY A 363 10.83 18.77 11.41
C GLY A 363 10.62 17.50 12.25
N ILE A 364 11.67 16.70 12.33
CA ILE A 364 11.67 15.45 13.10
C ILE A 364 12.05 15.79 14.55
N PRO A 365 11.21 15.46 15.55
CA PRO A 365 11.53 15.69 16.96
C PRO A 365 12.81 14.95 17.38
N GLN A 366 13.61 15.56 18.28
CA GLN A 366 14.84 14.92 18.78
C GLN A 366 14.58 13.57 19.47
N ASN A 367 13.43 13.43 20.14
CA ASN A 367 13.01 12.21 20.86
C ASN A 367 12.14 11.29 20.00
N TYR A 368 12.03 11.51 18.68
CA TYR A 368 11.13 10.77 17.80
C TYR A 368 11.31 9.25 17.92
N GLU A 369 12.53 8.74 17.79
CA GLU A 369 12.80 7.29 17.84
C GLU A 369 12.48 6.67 19.21
N SER A 370 12.86 7.35 20.29
CA SER A 370 12.57 6.85 21.65
C SER A 370 11.07 6.88 21.95
N GLU A 371 10.35 7.89 21.50
CA GLU A 371 8.92 7.99 21.67
C GLU A 371 8.16 6.93 20.85
N ARG A 372 8.57 6.70 19.61
CA ARG A 372 8.05 5.65 18.74
C ARG A 372 8.20 4.26 19.37
N CYS A 373 9.41 3.93 19.84
CA CYS A 373 9.67 2.67 20.53
C CYS A 373 8.83 2.54 21.81
N ARG A 374 8.71 3.61 22.59
CA ARG A 374 7.91 3.63 23.82
C ARG A 374 6.43 3.34 23.54
N VAL A 375 5.85 3.96 22.52
CA VAL A 375 4.45 3.73 22.13
C VAL A 375 4.25 2.27 21.72
N PHE A 376 5.13 1.73 20.91
CA PHE A 376 5.08 0.33 20.49
C PHE A 376 5.23 -0.65 21.67
N ASP A 377 6.19 -0.42 22.57
CA ASP A 377 6.40 -1.26 23.73
C ASP A 377 5.19 -1.25 24.69
N ASN A 378 4.54 -0.09 24.83
CA ASN A 378 3.32 0.01 25.62
C ASN A 378 2.17 -0.78 25.00
N LEU A 379 1.97 -0.64 23.69
CA LEU A 379 0.99 -1.43 22.96
C LEU A 379 1.25 -2.93 23.12
N MET A 380 2.51 -3.37 22.93
CA MET A 380 2.87 -4.79 23.05
C MET A 380 2.70 -5.35 24.47
N LYS A 381 2.79 -4.51 25.48
CA LYS A 381 2.44 -4.88 26.87
C LYS A 381 0.93 -5.00 27.05
N GLU A 382 0.17 -4.04 26.53
CA GLU A 382 -1.30 -4.00 26.62
C GLU A 382 -1.94 -5.22 25.93
N VAL A 383 -1.49 -5.57 24.73
CA VAL A 383 -2.06 -6.69 23.96
C VAL A 383 -1.51 -8.07 24.35
N GLY A 384 -0.82 -8.18 25.47
CA GLY A 384 -0.25 -9.45 25.94
C GLY A 384 1.00 -9.90 25.20
N GLY A 385 1.71 -8.96 24.62
CA GLY A 385 2.74 -9.15 23.61
C GLY A 385 4.05 -9.83 24.03
N ILE A 386 4.26 -10.22 25.32
CA ILE A 386 5.47 -10.93 25.71
C ILE A 386 5.54 -12.32 25.04
N ASP A 387 4.44 -13.03 24.93
CA ASP A 387 4.42 -14.36 24.31
C ASP A 387 4.43 -14.29 22.78
N LYS A 388 3.88 -13.24 22.19
CA LYS A 388 3.89 -13.01 20.74
C LYS A 388 5.22 -12.51 20.23
N LYS A 389 5.82 -11.53 20.89
CA LYS A 389 7.21 -11.10 20.63
C LYS A 389 8.19 -12.27 20.75
N LYS A 390 7.91 -13.21 21.68
CA LYS A 390 8.66 -14.47 21.79
C LYS A 390 8.38 -15.42 20.59
N GLN A 391 7.16 -15.46 20.06
CA GLN A 391 6.84 -16.30 18.90
C GLN A 391 7.45 -15.72 17.62
N GLU A 392 7.31 -14.42 17.35
CA GLU A 392 7.94 -13.74 16.23
C GLU A 392 9.46 -13.82 16.33
N MET A 393 10.03 -13.55 17.50
CA MET A 393 11.45 -13.74 17.77
C MET A 393 11.90 -15.18 17.51
N LYS A 394 11.09 -16.19 17.88
CA LYS A 394 11.36 -17.59 17.56
C LYS A 394 11.34 -17.85 16.06
N GLN A 395 10.42 -17.24 15.34
CA GLN A 395 10.28 -17.37 13.90
C GLN A 395 11.48 -16.75 13.16
N TYR A 396 11.84 -15.49 13.48
CA TYR A 396 13.03 -14.83 12.94
C TYR A 396 14.33 -15.53 13.34
N TYR A 397 14.42 -16.01 14.59
CA TYR A 397 15.55 -16.80 15.05
C TYR A 397 15.67 -18.12 14.26
N SER A 398 14.55 -18.77 13.96
CA SER A 398 14.51 -19.99 13.14
C SER A 398 14.94 -19.70 11.71
N ALA A 399 14.50 -18.61 11.10
CA ALA A 399 14.89 -18.16 9.76
C ALA A 399 16.41 -17.90 9.69
N CYS A 400 16.95 -17.09 10.62
CA CYS A 400 18.41 -16.87 10.71
C CYS A 400 19.17 -18.18 10.88
N LYS A 401 18.69 -19.09 11.73
CA LYS A 401 19.33 -20.38 11.98
C LYS A 401 19.31 -21.29 10.75
N SER A 402 18.24 -21.26 9.98
CA SER A 402 18.13 -21.99 8.69
C SER A 402 19.16 -21.50 7.69
N LYS A 403 19.27 -20.17 7.49
CA LYS A 403 20.29 -19.58 6.59
C LYS A 403 21.73 -19.86 7.06
N ILE A 404 22.00 -19.79 8.36
CA ILE A 404 23.32 -20.14 8.92
C ILE A 404 23.71 -21.58 8.54
N LYS A 405 22.76 -22.52 8.64
CA LYS A 405 22.98 -23.94 8.38
C LYS A 405 23.01 -24.32 6.90
N ASN A 406 22.50 -23.47 6.01
CA ASN A 406 22.44 -23.76 4.58
C ASN A 406 23.86 -23.71 3.97
N PRO A 407 24.37 -24.81 3.40
CA PRO A 407 25.71 -24.85 2.83
C PRO A 407 25.85 -24.00 1.57
N ASN A 408 24.75 -23.71 0.88
CA ASN A 408 24.71 -22.95 -0.38
C ASN A 408 24.63 -21.43 -0.16
N ILE A 409 24.43 -20.97 1.07
CA ILE A 409 24.36 -19.55 1.39
C ILE A 409 25.73 -19.05 1.83
N SER A 410 26.18 -17.90 1.29
CA SER A 410 27.45 -17.29 1.65
C SER A 410 27.46 -16.81 3.11
N PHE A 411 28.68 -16.64 3.66
CA PHE A 411 28.84 -16.03 4.99
C PHE A 411 28.21 -14.64 5.04
N LYS A 412 28.40 -13.84 3.99
CA LYS A 412 27.88 -12.48 3.86
C LYS A 412 26.35 -12.49 3.93
N ASP A 413 25.69 -13.32 3.14
CA ASP A 413 24.22 -13.37 3.09
C ASP A 413 23.60 -13.81 4.42
N ALA A 414 24.24 -14.80 5.09
CA ALA A 414 23.80 -15.23 6.43
C ALA A 414 24.05 -14.15 7.50
N PHE A 415 25.13 -13.37 7.37
CA PHE A 415 25.45 -12.25 8.26
C PHE A 415 24.45 -11.11 8.09
N ASP A 416 24.14 -10.78 6.83
CA ASP A 416 23.18 -9.72 6.48
C ASP A 416 21.76 -10.10 6.97
N GLU A 417 21.40 -11.38 6.92
CA GLU A 417 20.13 -11.85 7.50
C GLU A 417 20.05 -11.63 9.02
N ILE A 418 21.11 -11.91 9.76
CA ILE A 418 21.14 -11.62 11.20
C ILE A 418 21.02 -10.10 11.43
N ARG A 419 21.72 -9.31 10.60
CA ARG A 419 21.70 -7.84 10.65
C ARG A 419 20.33 -7.27 10.38
N LYS A 420 19.60 -7.86 9.41
CA LYS A 420 18.24 -7.51 9.02
C LYS A 420 17.27 -7.61 10.22
N TYR A 421 17.40 -8.64 11.02
CA TYR A 421 16.49 -8.90 12.15
C TYR A 421 17.06 -8.56 13.52
N LYS A 422 18.21 -7.89 13.60
CA LYS A 422 18.86 -7.58 14.91
C LYS A 422 17.98 -6.77 15.86
N CYS A 423 17.08 -5.92 15.33
CA CYS A 423 16.16 -5.12 16.14
C CYS A 423 15.09 -5.96 16.85
N TYR A 424 14.82 -7.16 16.37
CA TYR A 424 13.89 -8.11 17.01
C TYR A 424 14.55 -8.99 18.07
N PHE A 425 15.88 -8.91 18.21
CA PHE A 425 16.63 -9.77 19.14
C PHE A 425 17.24 -8.98 20.27
N SER A 426 17.34 -9.61 21.44
CA SER A 426 18.22 -9.08 22.48
C SER A 426 19.67 -9.08 22.02
N ILE A 427 20.49 -8.22 22.60
CA ILE A 427 21.94 -8.18 22.33
C ILE A 427 22.56 -9.56 22.50
N GLN A 428 22.19 -10.29 23.55
CA GLN A 428 22.69 -11.64 23.80
C GLN A 428 22.27 -12.64 22.72
N THR A 429 21.03 -12.55 22.21
CA THR A 429 20.52 -13.41 21.14
C THR A 429 21.25 -13.12 19.83
N THR A 430 21.46 -11.85 19.52
CA THR A 430 22.21 -11.41 18.33
C THR A 430 23.65 -11.90 18.37
N ILE A 431 24.34 -11.76 19.51
CA ILE A 431 25.70 -12.28 19.70
C ILE A 431 25.73 -13.80 19.50
N LYS A 432 24.75 -14.55 20.04
CA LYS A 432 24.68 -16.01 19.86
C LYS A 432 24.49 -16.41 18.39
N LEU A 433 23.72 -15.66 17.61
CA LEU A 433 23.53 -15.93 16.18
C LEU A 433 24.82 -15.68 15.41
N TYR A 434 25.52 -14.56 15.65
CA TYR A 434 26.82 -14.28 15.01
C TYR A 434 27.87 -15.34 15.39
N TYR A 435 27.94 -15.73 16.67
CA TYR A 435 28.86 -16.78 17.10
C TYR A 435 28.58 -18.12 16.39
N LYS A 436 27.30 -18.51 16.25
CA LYS A 436 26.91 -19.71 15.51
C LYS A 436 27.24 -19.59 14.02
N LEU A 437 27.07 -18.43 13.42
CA LEU A 437 27.43 -18.20 12.03
C LEU A 437 28.94 -18.42 11.83
N PHE A 438 29.78 -17.77 12.63
CA PHE A 438 31.24 -17.93 12.56
C PHE A 438 31.66 -19.39 12.73
N PHE A 439 31.16 -20.05 13.77
CA PHE A 439 31.52 -21.45 14.04
C PHE A 439 31.08 -22.38 12.91
N TYR A 440 29.84 -22.28 12.45
CA TYR A 440 29.29 -23.19 11.43
C TYR A 440 29.97 -23.01 10.08
N LYS A 441 30.22 -21.78 9.67
CA LYS A 441 30.90 -21.50 8.38
C LYS A 441 32.41 -21.82 8.44
N ALA A 442 33.05 -21.66 9.59
CA ALA A 442 34.44 -22.12 9.79
C ALA A 442 34.56 -23.65 9.65
N VAL A 443 33.64 -24.40 10.28
CA VAL A 443 33.60 -25.86 10.15
C VAL A 443 33.39 -26.28 8.67
N GLN A 444 32.46 -25.62 7.96
CA GLN A 444 32.23 -25.90 6.54
C GLN A 444 33.44 -25.60 5.64
N SER A 445 34.25 -24.60 5.98
CA SER A 445 35.48 -24.29 5.20
C SER A 445 36.61 -25.26 5.44
N VAL A 446 36.58 -25.97 6.57
CA VAL A 446 37.59 -27.04 6.89
C VAL A 446 37.18 -28.40 6.31
N MET A 447 35.88 -28.60 6.06
CA MET A 447 35.33 -29.85 5.48
C MET A 447 35.24 -29.84 3.94
N ARG A 448 35.54 -28.72 3.30
CA ARG A 448 35.75 -28.59 1.85
C ARG A 448 37.25 -28.57 1.53
#